data_418ff2302ad17cdcc65f0df0f241eb81
#
_entry.id   418ff2302ad17cdcc65f0df0f241eb81
#
_cell.length_a   1.000
_cell.length_b   1.000
_cell.length_c   1.000
_cell.angle_alpha   90.00
_cell.angle_beta   90.00
_cell.angle_gamma   90.00
#
_symmetry.space_group_name_H-M   'P 1'
#
loop_
_entity.id
_entity.type
_entity.pdbx_description
1 polymer ?
#
loop_
_entity_poly.entity_id
_entity_poly.type
_entity_poly.pdbx_seq_one_letter_code
_entity_poly.pdbx_strand_id
1 'polypeptide(L)'
;MEILQESDNSIYLKFISRDKQFKLADQECKFKYMQLDLETLQTGWGRYNDGYEWSFCDTVGSLGKKPDGDGWKPAFSIWVMVDGVEDRPLLWQRPTANEFETIKEMLRACKQWTEQKPNLPTFRLLEPKVMQGKFGEFNRASFEFVDWKPRKDTFVIPTFDVPNDDDWISPNAGLSDKVDEQVAKSGDLTEDDLPF
;
A
#
# COMPACT_ATOMS: atom_id res chain seq x y z
N MET A 1 32.99 11.67 -2.78
CA MET A 1 31.98 11.74 -3.87
C MET A 1 30.89 10.76 -3.45
N GLU A 2 29.93 11.24 -2.65
CA GLU A 2 28.81 10.44 -2.18
C GLU A 2 27.83 10.26 -3.35
N ILE A 3 27.70 9.02 -3.78
CA ILE A 3 26.61 8.64 -4.66
C ILE A 3 25.38 8.56 -3.75
N LEU A 4 24.60 9.65 -3.71
CA LEU A 4 23.23 9.60 -3.20
C LEU A 4 22.49 8.56 -4.04
N GLN A 5 22.18 7.41 -3.43
CA GLN A 5 21.14 6.54 -3.93
C GLN A 5 19.85 7.36 -3.88
N GLU A 6 19.49 7.99 -4.97
CA GLU A 6 18.11 8.41 -5.19
C GLU A 6 17.26 7.13 -5.07
N SER A 7 16.58 7.00 -3.93
CA SER A 7 15.56 5.97 -3.80
C SER A 7 14.60 6.19 -4.95
N ASP A 8 14.53 5.23 -5.87
CA ASP A 8 13.71 5.33 -7.07
C ASP A 8 12.22 5.28 -6.68
N ASN A 9 11.71 6.40 -6.17
CA ASN A 9 10.32 6.60 -5.82
C ASN A 9 9.39 6.54 -7.05
N SER A 10 9.95 6.36 -8.22
CA SER A 10 9.23 6.38 -9.49
C SER A 10 8.27 5.20 -9.69
N ILE A 11 8.41 4.13 -8.90
CA ILE A 11 7.53 2.95 -9.00
C ILE A 11 6.33 3.00 -8.04
N TYR A 12 6.34 3.89 -7.04
CA TYR A 12 5.31 3.91 -6.00
C TYR A 12 4.09 4.75 -6.40
N LEU A 13 2.97 4.07 -6.62
CA LEU A 13 1.68 4.70 -6.86
C LEU A 13 1.01 5.08 -5.54
N LYS A 14 0.46 6.29 -5.45
CA LYS A 14 -0.27 6.77 -4.26
C LYS A 14 -1.48 7.61 -4.65
N PHE A 15 -2.59 7.45 -3.94
CA PHE A 15 -3.75 8.33 -4.05
C PHE A 15 -3.65 9.46 -3.05
N ILE A 16 -3.79 10.70 -3.51
CA ILE A 16 -3.80 11.89 -2.65
C ILE A 16 -5.24 12.39 -2.52
N SER A 17 -5.85 12.09 -1.38
CA SER A 17 -7.25 12.38 -1.09
C SER A 17 -7.61 13.86 -1.27
N ARG A 18 -6.76 14.78 -0.81
CA ARG A 18 -6.96 16.22 -0.96
C ARG A 18 -6.98 16.66 -2.42
N ASP A 19 -6.06 16.12 -3.21
CA ASP A 19 -5.88 16.49 -4.63
C ASP A 19 -6.81 15.68 -5.55
N LYS A 20 -7.52 14.67 -5.02
CA LYS A 20 -8.43 13.77 -5.75
C LYS A 20 -7.77 13.01 -6.90
N GLN A 21 -6.48 12.74 -6.81
CA GLN A 21 -5.70 12.17 -7.90
C GLN A 21 -4.66 11.18 -7.44
N PHE A 22 -4.27 10.30 -8.35
CA PHE A 22 -3.10 9.46 -8.18
C PHE A 22 -1.82 10.21 -8.51
N LYS A 23 -0.75 9.88 -7.81
CA LYS A 23 0.60 10.41 -8.06
C LYS A 23 1.60 9.27 -8.16
N LEU A 24 2.61 9.50 -8.99
CA LEU A 24 3.80 8.68 -9.15
C LEU A 24 4.99 9.63 -8.99
N ALA A 25 5.87 9.38 -8.02
CA ALA A 25 7.00 10.27 -7.72
C ALA A 25 6.60 11.77 -7.64
N ASP A 26 5.52 12.08 -6.93
CA ASP A 26 4.96 13.43 -6.74
C ASP A 26 4.35 14.10 -7.98
N GLN A 27 4.42 13.49 -9.15
CA GLN A 27 3.74 13.94 -10.36
C GLN A 27 2.35 13.32 -10.47
N GLU A 28 1.40 14.05 -11.07
CA GLU A 28 0.08 13.51 -11.35
C GLU A 28 0.18 12.30 -12.28
N CYS A 29 -0.43 11.18 -11.87
CA CYS A 29 -0.50 9.95 -12.64
C CYS A 29 -1.90 9.78 -13.20
N LYS A 30 -2.09 10.11 -14.47
CA LYS A 30 -3.38 9.99 -15.17
C LYS A 30 -3.49 8.65 -15.86
N PHE A 31 -4.52 7.90 -15.51
CA PHE A 31 -4.87 6.65 -16.18
C PHE A 31 -6.38 6.43 -16.16
N LYS A 32 -6.85 5.56 -17.01
CA LYS A 32 -8.27 5.20 -17.08
C LYS A 32 -8.52 3.78 -16.59
N TYR A 33 -7.58 2.87 -16.83
CA TYR A 33 -7.68 1.48 -16.46
C TYR A 33 -6.48 1.02 -15.64
N MET A 34 -6.74 0.10 -14.72
CA MET A 34 -5.74 -0.54 -13.86
C MET A 34 -5.97 -2.05 -13.83
N GLN A 35 -4.91 -2.82 -14.04
CA GLN A 35 -4.90 -4.26 -13.76
C GLN A 35 -4.22 -4.51 -12.42
N LEU A 36 -4.78 -5.43 -11.62
CA LEU A 36 -4.19 -5.85 -10.35
C LEU A 36 -3.58 -7.23 -10.47
N ASP A 37 -2.37 -7.41 -9.97
CA ASP A 37 -1.80 -8.74 -9.77
C ASP A 37 -2.15 -9.26 -8.38
N LEU A 38 -3.27 -9.96 -8.28
CA LEU A 38 -3.79 -10.46 -7.00
C LEU A 38 -2.85 -11.46 -6.31
N GLU A 39 -1.95 -12.12 -7.05
CA GLU A 39 -0.98 -13.05 -6.46
C GLU A 39 0.10 -12.31 -5.66
N THR A 40 0.28 -11.02 -5.92
CA THR A 40 1.24 -10.17 -5.21
C THR A 40 0.62 -9.40 -4.05
N LEU A 41 -0.70 -9.56 -3.83
CA LEU A 41 -1.38 -8.83 -2.77
C LEU A 41 -0.89 -9.28 -1.39
N GLN A 42 -0.39 -8.34 -0.63
CA GLN A 42 -0.08 -8.48 0.79
C GLN A 42 -0.96 -7.52 1.58
N THR A 43 -1.44 -7.96 2.73
CA THR A 43 -2.23 -7.13 3.66
C THR A 43 -1.68 -7.27 5.07
N GLY A 44 -1.86 -6.24 5.88
CA GLY A 44 -1.31 -6.21 7.24
C GLY A 44 -1.32 -4.81 7.81
N TRP A 45 -0.25 -4.46 8.49
CA TRP A 45 -0.07 -3.19 9.17
C TRP A 45 1.14 -2.45 8.63
N GLY A 46 1.06 -1.12 8.60
CA GLY A 46 2.18 -0.27 8.24
C GLY A 46 2.17 1.02 9.06
N ARG A 47 3.34 1.59 9.30
CA ARG A 47 3.49 2.91 9.94
C ARG A 47 4.63 3.68 9.30
N TYR A 48 4.67 4.98 9.58
CA TYR A 48 5.80 5.84 9.25
C TYR A 48 6.50 6.26 10.54
N ASN A 49 7.79 5.90 10.66
CA ASN A 49 8.65 6.25 11.78
C ASN A 49 10.09 6.34 11.24
N ASP A 50 10.54 7.54 10.86
CA ASP A 50 11.79 7.80 10.11
C ASP A 50 11.95 6.99 8.81
N GLY A 51 10.89 6.38 8.37
CA GLY A 51 10.77 5.50 7.21
C GLY A 51 9.50 4.68 7.33
N TYR A 52 9.18 3.97 6.27
CA TYR A 52 8.04 3.06 6.30
C TYR A 52 8.43 1.72 6.93
N GLU A 53 7.65 1.31 7.91
CA GLU A 53 7.72 -0.02 8.52
C GLU A 53 6.47 -0.81 8.14
N TRP A 54 6.64 -2.10 7.82
CA TRP A 54 5.58 -2.97 7.36
C TRP A 54 5.53 -4.26 8.17
N SER A 55 4.32 -4.75 8.45
CA SER A 55 4.07 -6.06 9.06
C SER A 55 2.94 -6.72 8.29
N PHE A 56 3.28 -7.39 7.20
CA PHE A 56 2.32 -8.10 6.38
C PHE A 56 1.98 -9.46 6.96
N CYS A 57 0.75 -9.90 6.75
CA CYS A 57 0.24 -11.20 7.15
C CYS A 57 0.41 -12.20 6.01
N ASP A 58 0.76 -13.45 6.34
CA ASP A 58 0.87 -14.54 5.36
C ASP A 58 -0.50 -14.90 4.74
N THR A 59 -1.59 -14.56 5.43
CA THR A 59 -2.94 -14.79 4.92
C THR A 59 -3.45 -13.57 4.16
N VAL A 60 -3.60 -13.69 2.86
CA VAL A 60 -4.13 -12.62 2.00
C VAL A 60 -5.53 -12.19 2.45
N GLY A 61 -5.72 -10.88 2.56
CA GLY A 61 -6.99 -10.28 2.98
C GLY A 61 -7.23 -10.25 4.50
N SER A 62 -6.28 -10.78 5.28
CA SER A 62 -6.24 -10.63 6.74
C SER A 62 -5.23 -9.55 7.12
N LEU A 63 -5.51 -8.80 8.18
CA LEU A 63 -4.53 -7.87 8.75
C LEU A 63 -3.56 -8.58 9.70
N GLY A 64 -3.94 -9.74 10.23
CA GLY A 64 -3.19 -10.38 11.31
C GLY A 64 -3.23 -9.58 12.61
N LYS A 65 -2.39 -9.97 13.56
CA LYS A 65 -2.27 -9.25 14.83
C LYS A 65 -1.57 -7.91 14.61
N LYS A 66 -2.17 -6.83 15.14
CA LYS A 66 -1.53 -5.51 15.12
C LYS A 66 -0.23 -5.57 15.93
N PRO A 67 0.91 -5.11 15.37
CA PRO A 67 2.15 -5.02 16.11
C PRO A 67 2.04 -4.05 17.29
N ASP A 68 2.88 -4.24 18.30
CA ASP A 68 2.93 -3.37 19.47
C ASP A 68 3.46 -1.96 19.08
N GLY A 69 3.03 -0.95 19.84
CA GLY A 69 3.40 0.44 19.61
C GLY A 69 2.39 1.22 18.77
N ASP A 70 2.59 2.54 18.73
CA ASP A 70 1.69 3.49 18.10
C ASP A 70 1.92 3.66 16.60
N GLY A 71 0.97 4.31 15.94
CA GLY A 71 1.09 4.71 14.53
C GLY A 71 0.80 3.62 13.50
N TRP A 72 0.57 2.38 13.90
CA TRP A 72 0.20 1.31 12.98
C TRP A 72 -1.20 1.50 12.41
N LYS A 73 -1.30 1.42 11.09
CA LYS A 73 -2.55 1.54 10.32
C LYS A 73 -2.71 0.33 9.41
N PRO A 74 -3.96 -0.04 9.06
CA PRO A 74 -4.18 -1.03 8.01
C PRO A 74 -3.40 -0.69 6.75
N ALA A 75 -2.73 -1.67 6.19
CA ALA A 75 -1.82 -1.51 5.07
C ALA A 75 -1.97 -2.63 4.05
N PHE A 76 -1.60 -2.33 2.83
CA PHE A 76 -1.53 -3.30 1.74
C PHE A 76 -0.35 -2.98 0.82
N SER A 77 0.02 -3.97 0.05
CA SER A 77 0.99 -3.89 -1.04
C SER A 77 0.49 -4.75 -2.20
N ILE A 78 0.48 -4.21 -3.41
CA ILE A 78 0.08 -4.92 -4.62
C ILE A 78 0.76 -4.34 -5.84
N TRP A 79 1.21 -5.19 -6.75
CA TRP A 79 1.67 -4.75 -8.06
C TRP A 79 0.49 -4.50 -8.99
N VAL A 80 0.57 -3.39 -9.71
CA VAL A 80 -0.47 -2.94 -10.63
C VAL A 80 0.13 -2.50 -11.96
N MET A 81 -0.67 -2.56 -13.01
CA MET A 81 -0.36 -1.99 -14.31
C MET A 81 -1.44 -0.99 -14.67
N VAL A 82 -1.06 0.23 -15.00
CA VAL A 82 -2.00 1.28 -15.43
C VAL A 82 -1.79 1.64 -16.89
N ASP A 83 -2.84 2.09 -17.57
CA ASP A 83 -2.73 2.60 -18.93
C ASP A 83 -2.26 4.06 -18.93
N GLY A 84 -1.60 4.48 -20.01
CA GLY A 84 -1.20 5.88 -20.20
C GLY A 84 0.01 6.34 -19.40
N VAL A 85 0.62 5.47 -18.62
CA VAL A 85 1.90 5.65 -17.95
C VAL A 85 2.87 4.65 -18.56
N GLU A 86 4.18 4.87 -18.38
CA GLU A 86 5.22 3.96 -18.86
C GLU A 86 4.82 2.49 -18.76
N ASP A 87 5.12 1.70 -19.77
CA ASP A 87 4.71 0.30 -19.91
C ASP A 87 5.47 -0.62 -18.93
N ARG A 88 5.35 -0.30 -17.63
CA ARG A 88 5.98 -1.00 -16.51
C ARG A 88 5.02 -1.16 -15.33
N PRO A 89 5.20 -2.20 -14.50
CA PRO A 89 4.43 -2.36 -13.28
C PRO A 89 4.76 -1.27 -12.26
N LEU A 90 3.75 -0.89 -11.49
CA LEU A 90 3.85 0.06 -10.38
C LEU A 90 3.50 -0.66 -9.08
N LEU A 91 4.09 -0.24 -7.99
CA LEU A 91 3.78 -0.75 -6.66
C LEU A 91 2.80 0.20 -5.95
N TRP A 92 1.59 -0.27 -5.73
CA TRP A 92 0.62 0.45 -4.90
C TRP A 92 0.69 -0.10 -3.48
N GLN A 93 1.40 0.62 -2.61
CA GLN A 93 1.67 0.19 -1.24
C GLN A 93 1.43 1.38 -0.30
N ARG A 94 0.49 1.22 0.64
CA ARG A 94 0.07 2.32 1.52
C ARG A 94 -0.37 1.85 2.91
N PRO A 95 0.07 2.54 3.98
CA PRO A 95 -0.43 2.35 5.34
C PRO A 95 -1.56 3.35 5.63
N THR A 96 -2.64 3.32 4.84
CA THR A 96 -3.78 4.23 5.01
C THR A 96 -5.09 3.46 4.97
N ALA A 97 -5.93 3.67 5.98
CA ALA A 97 -7.25 3.04 6.03
C ALA A 97 -8.09 3.38 4.79
N ASN A 98 -7.98 4.61 4.28
CA ASN A 98 -8.73 5.05 3.11
C ASN A 98 -8.43 4.22 1.85
N GLU A 99 -7.14 4.07 1.51
CA GLU A 99 -6.75 3.28 0.34
C GLU A 99 -6.92 1.77 0.59
N PHE A 100 -6.76 1.32 1.84
CA PHE A 100 -7.05 -0.06 2.22
C PHE A 100 -8.52 -0.44 1.97
N GLU A 101 -9.47 0.44 2.33
CA GLU A 101 -10.88 0.22 2.02
C GLU A 101 -11.15 0.22 0.50
N THR A 102 -10.45 1.04 -0.27
CA THR A 102 -10.53 1.00 -1.74
C THR A 102 -10.13 -0.39 -2.27
N ILE A 103 -9.00 -0.93 -1.84
CA ILE A 103 -8.57 -2.30 -2.23
C ILE A 103 -9.61 -3.33 -1.81
N LYS A 104 -10.17 -3.24 -0.61
CA LYS A 104 -11.22 -4.17 -0.17
C LYS A 104 -12.47 -4.11 -1.06
N GLU A 105 -12.90 -2.92 -1.47
CA GLU A 105 -14.01 -2.74 -2.40
C GLU A 105 -13.71 -3.41 -3.76
N MET A 106 -12.50 -3.19 -4.30
CA MET A 106 -12.06 -3.82 -5.55
C MET A 106 -12.01 -5.34 -5.46
N LEU A 107 -11.47 -5.88 -4.37
CA LEU A 107 -11.44 -7.34 -4.14
C LEU A 107 -12.84 -7.94 -4.03
N ARG A 108 -13.77 -7.27 -3.37
CA ARG A 108 -15.17 -7.71 -3.30
C ARG A 108 -15.81 -7.73 -4.68
N ALA A 109 -15.54 -6.71 -5.51
CA ALA A 109 -16.10 -6.61 -6.85
C ALA A 109 -15.63 -7.73 -7.78
N CYS A 110 -14.40 -8.21 -7.65
CA CYS A 110 -13.88 -9.30 -8.48
C CYS A 110 -13.97 -10.70 -7.83
N LYS A 111 -14.37 -10.82 -6.57
CA LYS A 111 -14.36 -12.09 -5.81
C LYS A 111 -15.17 -13.22 -6.46
N GLN A 112 -16.27 -12.89 -7.12
CA GLN A 112 -17.11 -13.86 -7.83
C GLN A 112 -16.46 -14.43 -9.10
N TRP A 113 -15.30 -13.89 -9.51
CA TRP A 113 -14.64 -14.18 -10.78
C TRP A 113 -13.28 -14.86 -10.61
N THR A 114 -12.94 -15.34 -9.41
CA THR A 114 -11.61 -15.91 -9.10
C THR A 114 -11.23 -17.12 -9.95
N GLU A 115 -12.16 -17.74 -10.65
CA GLU A 115 -11.91 -18.92 -11.49
C GLU A 115 -11.31 -18.60 -12.87
N GLN A 116 -11.13 -17.32 -13.23
CA GLN A 116 -10.64 -16.93 -14.56
C GLN A 116 -9.11 -16.78 -14.66
N LYS A 117 -8.34 -17.40 -13.78
CA LYS A 117 -6.88 -17.47 -13.93
C LYS A 117 -6.51 -18.10 -15.30
N PRO A 118 -5.51 -17.60 -16.01
CA PRO A 118 -4.44 -16.69 -15.57
C PRO A 118 -4.72 -15.18 -15.79
N ASN A 119 -5.94 -14.81 -16.12
CA ASN A 119 -6.30 -13.42 -16.38
C ASN A 119 -6.22 -12.55 -15.11
N LEU A 120 -5.97 -11.27 -15.27
CA LEU A 120 -5.94 -10.28 -14.19
C LEU A 120 -7.20 -9.43 -14.19
N PRO A 121 -7.75 -9.08 -13.00
CA PRO A 121 -8.88 -8.19 -12.92
C PRO A 121 -8.48 -6.79 -13.38
N THR A 122 -9.31 -6.23 -14.25
CA THR A 122 -9.14 -4.89 -14.81
C THR A 122 -10.24 -3.99 -14.27
N PHE A 123 -9.85 -2.85 -13.76
CA PHE A 123 -10.73 -1.84 -13.17
C PHE A 123 -10.65 -0.54 -13.95
N ARG A 124 -11.79 0.15 -14.03
CA ARG A 124 -11.87 1.53 -14.53
C ARG A 124 -11.86 2.49 -13.36
N LEU A 125 -10.97 3.48 -13.40
CA LEU A 125 -10.96 4.58 -12.44
C LEU A 125 -12.19 5.46 -12.68
N LEU A 126 -12.91 5.75 -11.61
CA LEU A 126 -14.07 6.64 -11.58
C LEU A 126 -13.70 7.93 -10.84
N GLU A 127 -14.64 8.90 -10.86
CA GLU A 127 -14.53 10.07 -10.01
C GLU A 127 -14.44 9.65 -8.53
N PRO A 128 -13.53 10.26 -7.75
CA PRO A 128 -13.40 9.97 -6.33
C PRO A 128 -14.70 10.20 -5.57
N LYS A 129 -15.05 9.31 -4.66
CA LYS A 129 -16.21 9.45 -3.78
C LYS A 129 -15.87 10.37 -2.62
N VAL A 130 -16.76 11.32 -2.33
CA VAL A 130 -16.70 12.10 -1.09
C VAL A 130 -17.22 11.23 0.06
N MET A 131 -16.40 11.07 1.09
CA MET A 131 -16.69 10.28 2.28
C MET A 131 -16.74 11.21 3.48
N GLN A 132 -17.58 10.87 4.46
CA GLN A 132 -17.66 11.60 5.72
C GLN A 132 -16.86 10.86 6.80
N GLY A 133 -15.92 11.54 7.43
CA GLY A 133 -15.11 10.99 8.50
C GLY A 133 -15.26 11.78 9.81
N LYS A 134 -14.60 11.31 10.85
CA LYS A 134 -14.61 11.94 12.18
C LYS A 134 -14.10 13.40 12.14
N PHE A 135 -13.17 13.70 11.24
CA PHE A 135 -12.52 15.01 11.12
C PHE A 135 -12.99 15.83 9.91
N GLY A 136 -14.09 15.43 9.28
CA GLY A 136 -14.66 16.11 8.12
C GLY A 136 -14.68 15.25 6.87
N GLU A 137 -14.87 15.90 5.73
CA GLU A 137 -14.95 15.23 4.44
C GLU A 137 -13.57 14.88 3.90
N PHE A 138 -13.48 13.72 3.26
CA PHE A 138 -12.30 13.31 2.52
C PHE A 138 -12.70 12.57 1.24
N ASN A 139 -11.77 12.47 0.29
CA ASN A 139 -12.03 11.78 -0.96
C ASN A 139 -11.39 10.39 -0.94
N ARG A 140 -12.13 9.41 -1.47
CA ARG A 140 -11.68 8.04 -1.67
C ARG A 140 -11.64 7.73 -3.15
N ALA A 141 -10.55 7.11 -3.62
CA ALA A 141 -10.48 6.59 -4.98
C ALA A 141 -11.59 5.56 -5.20
N SER A 142 -12.23 5.61 -6.36
CA SER A 142 -13.35 4.74 -6.71
C SER A 142 -13.06 4.03 -8.01
N PHE A 143 -13.37 2.74 -8.04
CA PHE A 143 -13.13 1.90 -9.20
C PHE A 143 -14.37 1.07 -9.53
N GLU A 144 -14.52 0.77 -10.80
CA GLU A 144 -15.51 -0.16 -11.32
C GLU A 144 -14.79 -1.35 -11.94
N PHE A 145 -15.19 -2.56 -11.55
CA PHE A 145 -14.70 -3.77 -12.20
C PHE A 145 -15.21 -3.82 -13.63
N VAL A 146 -14.31 -4.05 -14.58
CA VAL A 146 -14.63 -4.10 -16.01
C VAL A 146 -14.67 -5.54 -16.48
N ASP A 147 -13.56 -6.28 -16.34
CA ASP A 147 -13.41 -7.63 -16.83
C ASP A 147 -12.08 -8.24 -16.35
N TRP A 148 -11.95 -9.56 -16.54
CA TRP A 148 -10.69 -10.28 -16.44
C TRP A 148 -10.00 -10.27 -17.79
N LYS A 149 -8.78 -9.70 -17.84
CA LYS A 149 -8.00 -9.59 -19.08
C LYS A 149 -6.66 -10.30 -18.94
N PRO A 150 -6.11 -10.82 -20.05
CA PRO A 150 -4.77 -11.38 -20.03
C PRO A 150 -3.76 -10.39 -19.42
N ARG A 151 -2.77 -10.94 -18.69
CA ARG A 151 -1.63 -10.16 -18.23
C ARG A 151 -0.93 -9.55 -19.44
N LYS A 152 -0.62 -8.26 -19.40
CA LYS A 152 0.22 -7.64 -20.44
C LYS A 152 1.63 -8.22 -20.38
N ASP A 153 2.28 -8.42 -21.53
CA ASP A 153 3.65 -8.95 -21.59
C ASP A 153 4.66 -8.06 -20.84
N THR A 154 4.39 -6.76 -20.79
CA THR A 154 5.19 -5.76 -20.06
C THR A 154 4.94 -5.76 -18.55
N PHE A 155 3.92 -6.50 -18.07
CA PHE A 155 3.64 -6.65 -16.64
C PHE A 155 4.58 -7.68 -16.01
N VAL A 156 5.86 -7.40 -16.04
CA VAL A 156 6.91 -8.21 -15.41
C VAL A 156 7.29 -7.55 -14.09
N ILE A 157 7.02 -8.24 -12.98
CA ILE A 157 7.36 -7.74 -11.64
C ILE A 157 8.87 -7.73 -11.49
N PRO A 158 9.48 -6.59 -11.10
CA PRO A 158 10.91 -6.54 -10.83
C PRO A 158 11.26 -7.52 -9.70
N THR A 159 12.23 -8.40 -9.93
CA THR A 159 12.85 -9.15 -8.85
C THR A 159 13.86 -8.21 -8.20
N PHE A 160 13.54 -7.74 -6.99
CA PHE A 160 14.57 -7.12 -6.17
C PHE A 160 15.41 -8.28 -5.61
N ASP A 161 16.70 -8.29 -5.89
CA ASP A 161 17.63 -9.12 -5.14
C ASP A 161 17.52 -8.67 -3.68
N VAL A 162 16.81 -9.43 -2.87
CA VAL A 162 16.84 -9.26 -1.42
C VAL A 162 18.29 -9.56 -1.03
N PRO A 163 19.06 -8.58 -0.50
CA PRO A 163 20.39 -8.90 0.02
C PRO A 163 20.23 -10.07 1.01
N ASN A 164 21.01 -11.12 0.84
CA ASN A 164 20.99 -12.23 1.77
C ASN A 164 21.13 -11.67 3.20
N ASP A 165 20.26 -12.10 4.12
CA ASP A 165 20.27 -11.69 5.54
C ASP A 165 21.62 -11.88 6.23
N ASP A 166 22.56 -12.60 5.61
CA ASP A 166 23.92 -12.83 6.11
C ASP A 166 24.85 -11.59 5.98
N ASP A 167 24.48 -10.58 5.20
CA ASP A 167 25.28 -9.35 5.02
C ASP A 167 24.84 -8.17 5.91
N TRP A 168 23.77 -8.31 6.72
CA TRP A 168 23.37 -7.33 7.71
C TRP A 168 24.19 -7.44 8.99
N ILE A 169 25.41 -6.94 8.97
CA ILE A 169 26.10 -6.59 10.20
C ILE A 169 25.41 -5.35 10.77
N SER A 170 24.56 -5.55 11.76
CA SER A 170 23.89 -4.49 12.51
C SER A 170 24.93 -3.49 13.05
N PRO A 171 24.90 -2.20 12.67
CA PRO A 171 25.88 -1.24 13.18
C PRO A 171 25.71 -0.88 14.66
N ASN A 172 24.76 -1.50 15.36
CA ASN A 172 24.43 -1.17 16.75
C ASN A 172 24.50 -2.35 17.73
N ALA A 173 25.50 -3.23 17.56
CA ALA A 173 25.90 -4.10 18.66
C ALA A 173 26.87 -3.35 19.58
N GLY A 174 26.38 -2.45 20.42
CA GLY A 174 27.20 -1.81 21.43
C GLY A 174 26.70 -0.43 21.87
N LEU A 175 25.60 -0.43 22.60
CA LEU A 175 25.30 0.59 23.61
C LEU A 175 24.13 0.07 24.45
N SER A 176 24.47 -0.71 25.46
CA SER A 176 23.60 -0.98 26.59
C SER A 176 23.76 0.16 27.59
N ASP A 177 22.66 0.40 28.26
CA ASP A 177 22.49 1.05 29.55
C ASP A 177 22.09 2.51 29.59
N LYS A 178 20.92 2.61 30.19
CA LYS A 178 20.33 3.71 30.95
C LYS A 178 19.51 4.74 30.14
N VAL A 179 18.19 4.65 30.27
CA VAL A 179 17.42 5.77 30.79
C VAL A 179 16.06 5.30 31.32
N ASP A 180 15.73 5.90 32.40
CA ASP A 180 14.66 5.73 33.35
C ASP A 180 13.22 5.80 32.79
N GLU A 181 12.41 5.03 33.46
CA GLU A 181 10.99 5.09 33.69
C GLU A 181 10.41 6.53 33.73
N GLN A 182 9.55 6.88 32.79
CA GLN A 182 8.47 7.84 33.05
C GLN A 182 7.17 7.40 32.37
N VAL A 183 6.23 7.14 33.24
CA VAL A 183 4.83 6.82 33.04
C VAL A 183 4.14 7.90 32.20
N ALA A 184 3.50 7.53 31.13
CA ALA A 184 2.41 8.28 30.56
C ALA A 184 1.20 7.37 30.31
N LYS A 185 0.19 7.61 31.09
CA LYS A 185 -1.16 7.12 30.88
C LYS A 185 -1.69 7.69 29.58
N SER A 186 -2.02 6.87 28.62
CA SER A 186 -2.96 7.23 27.57
C SER A 186 -3.83 6.03 27.21
N GLY A 187 -5.12 6.32 27.17
CA GLY A 187 -6.18 5.35 27.10
C GLY A 187 -6.18 4.48 25.86
N ASP A 188 -6.79 3.37 26.06
CA ASP A 188 -7.14 2.33 25.11
C ASP A 188 -7.94 2.93 23.94
N LEU A 189 -7.32 3.10 22.79
CA LEU A 189 -8.00 3.54 21.56
C LEU A 189 -8.53 2.30 20.87
N THR A 190 -9.83 2.17 20.81
CA THR A 190 -10.52 1.11 20.06
C THR A 190 -10.41 1.34 18.56
N GLU A 191 -10.64 0.29 17.75
CA GLU A 191 -10.59 0.31 16.27
C GLU A 191 -11.42 1.42 15.62
N ASP A 192 -12.39 1.98 16.35
CA ASP A 192 -13.26 3.07 15.89
C ASP A 192 -12.62 4.48 16.03
N ASP A 193 -11.46 4.59 16.68
CA ASP A 193 -10.80 5.86 16.97
C ASP A 193 -9.67 6.25 16.00
N LEU A 194 -9.48 5.50 14.90
CA LEU A 194 -8.39 5.76 13.97
C LEU A 194 -8.70 6.98 13.09
N PRO A 195 -7.89 8.03 13.14
CA PRO A 195 -7.94 9.09 12.15
C PRO A 195 -7.37 8.56 10.82
N PHE A 196 -8.04 8.86 9.75
CA PHE A 196 -7.87 8.47 8.35
C PHE A 196 -6.47 8.60 7.80
#